data_97923891261188d650c3e11faea55b1f
#
_entry.id   97923891261188d650c3e11faea55b1f
#
_cell.length_a   1.000
_cell.length_b   1.000
_cell.length_c   1.000
_cell.angle_alpha   90.00
_cell.angle_beta   90.00
_cell.angle_gamma   90.00
#
_symmetry.space_group_name_H-M   'P 1'
#
loop_
_entity.id
_entity.type
_entity.pdbx_description
1 polymer ?
#
loop_
_entity_poly.entity_id
_entity_poly.type
_entity_poly.pdbx_seq_one_letter_code
_entity_poly.pdbx_strand_id
1 'polypeptide(L)'
;MDKPNTGAAHTQFVRRTAYRVLAGINDVAIVTPSAATALALLTHPRRGIRRDELLGRVGFILEMAGRKQAPLSNTLKNALKIRRQEVAVAMAEMDEAGTRHLSLSMGAGSPLARARGKAVVEVIDEVLSRFIQKKQIRRHRFEDDVVYTPVPDARINLDIYKNNIVHLFVKEAILAAAIRGNLEQGFADLDRVREEASFLSDILKYEFVYNPKLSFEEQFQRTMAIFIESGLLEARLDEDGRTQISVPVAAHETMLVCHRVLEPWLEGYWMLITTVDAHLSVPTTEKDLVKRVQRITERRYQEGDLTCAEAGSSVPLKNCVSYLVETKLLQRQGSRRDQTLSLGERSADDPAQLTELAQRLRRYFCV
;
A
#
# COMPACT_ATOMS: atom_id res chain seq x y z
N MET A 1 -45.28 -20.19 -14.11
CA MET A 1 -44.95 -18.79 -13.85
C MET A 1 -43.95 -18.74 -12.68
N ASP A 2 -42.68 -18.73 -12.98
CA ASP A 2 -41.62 -18.66 -11.97
C ASP A 2 -41.65 -17.28 -11.34
N LYS A 3 -41.75 -17.25 -9.98
CA LYS A 3 -41.60 -16.01 -9.23
C LYS A 3 -40.18 -15.48 -9.44
N PRO A 4 -40.01 -14.22 -9.82
CA PRO A 4 -38.68 -13.66 -9.97
C PRO A 4 -37.92 -13.82 -8.66
N ASN A 5 -36.66 -14.26 -8.73
CA ASN A 5 -35.79 -14.48 -7.58
C ASN A 5 -35.46 -13.13 -6.91
N THR A 6 -36.42 -12.60 -6.16
CA THR A 6 -36.35 -11.32 -5.46
C THR A 6 -35.19 -11.26 -4.46
N GLY A 7 -34.74 -12.39 -3.95
CA GLY A 7 -33.60 -12.47 -3.00
C GLY A 7 -32.25 -12.15 -3.65
N ALA A 8 -31.99 -12.63 -4.87
CA ALA A 8 -30.73 -12.36 -5.56
C ALA A 8 -30.63 -10.88 -6.00
N ALA A 9 -31.72 -10.33 -6.54
CA ALA A 9 -31.78 -8.90 -6.94
C ALA A 9 -31.64 -7.98 -5.72
N HIS A 10 -32.26 -8.31 -4.60
CA HIS A 10 -32.12 -7.56 -3.34
C HIS A 10 -30.67 -7.62 -2.82
N THR A 11 -30.04 -8.79 -2.80
CA THR A 11 -28.65 -8.95 -2.36
C THR A 11 -27.69 -8.15 -3.24
N GLN A 12 -27.91 -8.15 -4.56
CA GLN A 12 -27.11 -7.36 -5.50
C GLN A 12 -27.30 -5.84 -5.28
N PHE A 13 -28.53 -5.40 -5.01
CA PHE A 13 -28.84 -4.00 -4.71
C PHE A 13 -28.12 -3.55 -3.43
N VAL A 14 -28.22 -4.35 -2.36
CA VAL A 14 -27.54 -4.06 -1.08
C VAL A 14 -26.01 -3.98 -1.27
N ARG A 15 -25.41 -4.92 -2.01
CA ARG A 15 -23.99 -4.90 -2.31
C ARG A 15 -23.58 -3.64 -3.09
N ARG A 16 -24.32 -3.26 -4.13
CA ARG A 16 -24.04 -2.04 -4.91
C ARG A 16 -24.16 -0.79 -4.05
N THR A 17 -25.17 -0.72 -3.19
CA THR A 17 -25.37 0.43 -2.29
C THR A 17 -24.24 0.52 -1.27
N ALA A 18 -23.88 -0.59 -0.62
CA ALA A 18 -22.76 -0.65 0.31
C ALA A 18 -21.43 -0.21 -0.35
N TYR A 19 -21.18 -0.69 -1.57
CA TYR A 19 -19.99 -0.32 -2.33
C TYR A 19 -19.95 1.18 -2.65
N ARG A 20 -21.09 1.78 -3.05
CA ARG A 20 -21.18 3.23 -3.29
C ARG A 20 -20.97 4.06 -2.03
N VAL A 21 -21.51 3.61 -0.91
CA VAL A 21 -21.31 4.27 0.40
C VAL A 21 -19.83 4.23 0.78
N LEU A 22 -19.19 3.07 0.69
CA LEU A 22 -17.77 2.93 1.00
C LEU A 22 -16.89 3.76 0.06
N ALA A 23 -17.20 3.78 -1.25
CA ALA A 23 -16.51 4.63 -2.21
C ALA A 23 -16.65 6.12 -1.83
N GLY A 24 -17.87 6.58 -1.47
CA GLY A 24 -18.09 7.94 -1.01
C GLY A 24 -17.35 8.29 0.28
N ILE A 25 -17.21 7.36 1.22
CA ILE A 25 -16.39 7.54 2.43
C ILE A 25 -14.90 7.72 2.03
N ASN A 26 -14.41 6.90 1.11
CA ASN A 26 -13.03 7.00 0.63
C ASN A 26 -12.77 8.34 -0.09
N ASP A 27 -13.73 8.83 -0.87
CA ASP A 27 -13.61 10.09 -1.63
C ASP A 27 -13.49 11.33 -0.71
N VAL A 28 -14.03 11.25 0.52
CA VAL A 28 -13.96 12.34 1.51
C VAL A 28 -12.89 12.13 2.58
N ALA A 29 -12.15 11.05 2.50
CA ALA A 29 -11.08 10.75 3.45
C ALA A 29 -9.98 11.82 3.41
N ILE A 30 -9.64 12.35 4.59
CA ILE A 30 -8.74 13.49 4.73
C ILE A 30 -7.33 12.99 5.07
N VAL A 31 -6.35 13.41 4.27
CA VAL A 31 -4.94 13.20 4.60
C VAL A 31 -4.56 14.12 5.76
N THR A 32 -4.19 13.51 6.88
CA THR A 32 -3.72 14.22 8.07
C THR A 32 -2.20 14.06 8.23
N PRO A 33 -1.52 14.97 8.95
CA PRO A 33 -0.10 14.80 9.24
C PRO A 33 0.21 13.47 9.93
N SER A 34 -0.64 13.07 10.89
CA SER A 34 -0.47 11.79 11.62
C SER A 34 -0.60 10.58 10.71
N ALA A 35 -1.55 10.60 9.75
CA ALA A 35 -1.73 9.49 8.81
C ALA A 35 -0.54 9.39 7.84
N ALA A 36 -0.06 10.51 7.29
CA ALA A 36 1.10 10.54 6.40
C ALA A 36 2.38 10.08 7.13
N THR A 37 2.59 10.54 8.37
CA THR A 37 3.74 10.13 9.19
C THR A 37 3.67 8.65 9.56
N ALA A 38 2.49 8.13 9.93
CA ALA A 38 2.32 6.71 10.24
C ALA A 38 2.55 5.83 9.00
N LEU A 39 2.06 6.23 7.83
CA LEU A 39 2.33 5.53 6.57
C LEU A 39 3.83 5.50 6.27
N ALA A 40 4.54 6.63 6.39
CA ALA A 40 5.98 6.70 6.17
C ALA A 40 6.77 5.82 7.15
N LEU A 41 6.38 5.78 8.43
CA LEU A 41 7.01 4.95 9.46
C LEU A 41 6.80 3.45 9.20
N LEU A 42 5.57 3.04 8.88
CA LEU A 42 5.21 1.62 8.76
C LEU A 42 5.59 1.00 7.43
N THR A 43 5.80 1.79 6.39
CA THR A 43 6.34 1.33 5.09
C THR A 43 7.88 1.31 5.05
N HIS A 44 8.58 1.69 6.15
CA HIS A 44 10.02 1.61 6.20
C HIS A 44 10.48 0.15 6.44
N PRO A 45 11.48 -0.36 5.67
CA PRO A 45 11.89 -1.77 5.74
C PRO A 45 12.64 -2.13 7.03
N ARG A 46 13.25 -1.15 7.68
CA ARG A 46 14.07 -1.35 8.88
C ARG A 46 13.27 -1.03 10.14
N ARG A 47 13.73 -1.53 11.28
CA ARG A 47 13.11 -1.26 12.58
C ARG A 47 13.10 0.21 12.98
N GLY A 48 14.06 1.00 12.50
CA GLY A 48 14.18 2.43 12.76
C GLY A 48 14.46 3.23 11.50
N ILE A 49 13.92 4.44 11.42
CA ILE A 49 14.06 5.37 10.30
C ILE A 49 14.74 6.65 10.75
N ARG A 50 15.72 7.15 9.98
CA ARG A 50 16.34 8.45 10.23
C ARG A 50 15.35 9.57 9.94
N ARG A 51 15.49 10.68 10.71
CA ARG A 51 14.56 11.82 10.59
C ARG A 51 14.48 12.36 9.17
N ASP A 52 15.61 12.54 8.50
CA ASP A 52 15.63 13.11 7.16
C ASP A 52 14.98 12.19 6.12
N GLU A 53 15.19 10.89 6.24
CA GLU A 53 14.52 9.90 5.41
C GLU A 53 13.00 9.89 5.65
N LEU A 54 12.58 9.96 6.93
CA LEU A 54 11.17 10.05 7.28
C LEU A 54 10.51 11.28 6.65
N LEU A 55 11.15 12.44 6.76
CA LEU A 55 10.66 13.69 6.17
C LEU A 55 10.58 13.59 4.63
N GLY A 56 11.55 12.97 3.98
CA GLY A 56 11.52 12.70 2.55
C GLY A 56 10.34 11.82 2.14
N ARG A 57 10.08 10.74 2.88
CA ARG A 57 8.94 9.83 2.65
C ARG A 57 7.59 10.52 2.87
N VAL A 58 7.47 11.31 3.94
CA VAL A 58 6.24 12.12 4.16
C VAL A 58 6.04 13.12 3.04
N GLY A 59 7.12 13.80 2.60
CA GLY A 59 7.08 14.72 1.46
C GLY A 59 6.53 14.05 0.19
N PHE A 60 7.03 12.87 -0.14
CA PHE A 60 6.53 12.08 -1.27
C PHE A 60 5.05 11.69 -1.12
N ILE A 61 4.63 11.21 0.05
CA ILE A 61 3.22 10.86 0.33
C ILE A 61 2.32 12.07 0.13
N LEU A 62 2.71 13.24 0.61
CA LEU A 62 1.95 14.47 0.45
C LEU A 62 1.92 14.97 -1.02
N GLU A 63 3.01 14.79 -1.76
CA GLU A 63 3.06 15.11 -3.18
C GLU A 63 2.09 14.22 -3.98
N MET A 64 2.12 12.90 -3.76
CA MET A 64 1.22 11.96 -4.41
C MET A 64 -0.26 12.24 -4.05
N ALA A 65 -0.55 12.55 -2.79
CA ALA A 65 -1.88 12.97 -2.37
C ALA A 65 -2.33 14.25 -3.09
N GLY A 66 -1.42 15.21 -3.27
CA GLY A 66 -1.66 16.44 -4.00
C GLY A 66 -1.95 16.21 -5.49
N ARG A 67 -1.20 15.36 -6.17
CA ARG A 67 -1.44 14.97 -7.59
C ARG A 67 -2.82 14.35 -7.80
N LYS A 68 -3.32 13.63 -6.80
CA LYS A 68 -4.66 13.02 -6.79
C LYS A 68 -5.76 13.97 -6.32
N GLN A 69 -5.41 15.19 -5.97
CA GLN A 69 -6.35 16.17 -5.40
C GLN A 69 -7.06 15.63 -4.13
N ALA A 70 -6.38 14.75 -3.37
CA ALA A 70 -6.94 14.18 -2.15
C ALA A 70 -7.21 15.29 -1.11
N PRO A 71 -8.31 15.19 -0.35
CA PRO A 71 -8.61 16.16 0.69
C PRO A 71 -7.50 16.19 1.75
N LEU A 72 -6.98 17.38 2.05
CA LEU A 72 -5.98 17.59 3.08
C LEU A 72 -6.59 18.24 4.31
N SER A 73 -6.07 17.91 5.50
CA SER A 73 -6.43 18.59 6.74
C SER A 73 -6.08 20.09 6.68
N ASN A 74 -6.79 20.92 7.45
CA ASN A 74 -6.51 22.36 7.50
C ASN A 74 -5.07 22.66 7.93
N THR A 75 -4.51 21.88 8.84
CA THR A 75 -3.10 21.97 9.26
C THR A 75 -2.15 21.82 8.07
N LEU A 76 -2.36 20.80 7.22
CA LEU A 76 -1.54 20.59 6.02
C LEU A 76 -1.80 21.68 4.97
N LYS A 77 -3.06 22.06 4.76
CA LYS A 77 -3.41 23.14 3.82
C LYS A 77 -2.70 24.45 4.18
N ASN A 78 -2.70 24.81 5.45
CA ASN A 78 -2.05 26.02 5.94
C ASN A 78 -0.53 25.93 5.79
N ALA A 79 0.10 24.85 6.20
CA ALA A 79 1.54 24.63 6.03
C ALA A 79 1.96 24.71 4.55
N LEU A 80 1.19 24.09 3.65
CA LEU A 80 1.46 24.14 2.20
C LEU A 80 1.16 25.50 1.58
N LYS A 81 0.21 26.30 2.13
CA LYS A 81 -0.05 27.67 1.69
C LYS A 81 1.11 28.59 2.05
N ILE A 82 1.60 28.53 3.30
CA ILE A 82 2.77 29.26 3.76
C ILE A 82 3.97 28.93 2.85
N ARG A 83 4.21 27.65 2.58
CA ARG A 83 5.22 27.22 1.65
C ARG A 83 5.10 27.86 0.24
N ARG A 84 3.91 27.97 -0.31
CA ARG A 84 3.72 28.63 -1.64
C ARG A 84 4.12 30.10 -1.59
N GLN A 85 3.81 30.79 -0.51
CA GLN A 85 4.17 32.20 -0.32
C GLN A 85 5.69 32.35 -0.15
N GLU A 86 6.32 31.52 0.68
CA GLU A 86 7.78 31.50 0.86
C GLU A 86 8.53 31.22 -0.45
N VAL A 87 8.02 30.29 -1.26
CA VAL A 87 8.59 30.00 -2.59
C VAL A 87 8.43 31.19 -3.54
N ALA A 88 7.28 31.84 -3.53
CA ALA A 88 7.04 33.01 -4.40
C ALA A 88 7.96 34.18 -4.05
N VAL A 89 8.17 34.47 -2.76
CA VAL A 89 9.14 35.49 -2.29
C VAL A 89 10.55 35.13 -2.71
N ALA A 90 11.00 33.88 -2.46
CA ALA A 90 12.35 33.45 -2.84
C ALA A 90 12.57 33.48 -4.36
N MET A 91 11.55 33.20 -5.17
CA MET A 91 11.64 33.34 -6.62
C MET A 91 11.72 34.80 -7.08
N ALA A 92 10.99 35.71 -6.45
CA ALA A 92 11.06 37.13 -6.77
C ALA A 92 12.45 37.71 -6.42
N GLU A 93 13.00 37.36 -5.26
CA GLU A 93 14.36 37.76 -4.86
C GLU A 93 15.46 37.22 -5.80
N MET A 94 15.23 36.04 -6.41
CA MET A 94 16.17 35.46 -7.39
C MET A 94 16.08 36.13 -8.76
N ASP A 95 14.88 36.55 -9.21
CA ASP A 95 14.70 37.27 -10.49
C ASP A 95 15.35 38.68 -10.41
N GLU A 96 15.30 39.33 -9.27
CA GLU A 96 16.02 40.61 -9.06
C GLU A 96 17.55 40.45 -9.10
N ALA A 97 18.07 39.26 -8.75
CA ALA A 97 19.49 38.96 -8.78
C ALA A 97 20.01 38.48 -10.16
N GLY A 98 19.22 38.48 -11.21
CA GLY A 98 19.63 38.25 -12.61
C GLY A 98 19.96 36.79 -12.97
N THR A 99 19.46 35.81 -12.25
CA THR A 99 19.73 34.38 -12.50
C THR A 99 18.66 33.78 -13.43
N ARG A 100 18.84 33.91 -14.74
CA ARG A 100 18.11 33.14 -15.75
C ARG A 100 18.69 31.73 -15.80
N HIS A 101 18.02 30.78 -15.33
CA HIS A 101 18.04 29.32 -15.54
C HIS A 101 17.79 28.59 -14.23
N LEU A 102 16.52 28.47 -13.86
CA LEU A 102 16.09 27.44 -12.95
C LEU A 102 15.51 26.28 -13.75
N SER A 103 16.39 25.33 -14.12
CA SER A 103 15.93 23.99 -14.45
C SER A 103 15.30 23.40 -13.19
N LEU A 104 14.18 22.69 -13.35
CA LEU A 104 13.37 22.05 -12.29
C LEU A 104 14.09 20.92 -11.53
N SER A 105 15.41 20.79 -11.65
CA SER A 105 16.23 19.88 -10.85
C SER A 105 16.45 20.48 -9.46
N MET A 106 15.53 20.22 -8.57
CA MET A 106 15.62 20.71 -7.20
C MET A 106 16.47 19.77 -6.35
N GLY A 107 17.78 19.96 -6.44
CA GLY A 107 18.71 19.37 -5.51
C GLY A 107 18.46 19.83 -4.06
N ALA A 108 18.67 18.95 -3.08
CA ALA A 108 18.46 19.17 -1.65
C ALA A 108 19.16 20.40 -1.03
N GLY A 109 19.96 21.12 -1.80
CA GLY A 109 20.74 22.28 -1.39
C GLY A 109 20.22 23.65 -1.83
N SER A 110 19.13 23.73 -2.65
CA SER A 110 18.61 25.01 -3.13
C SER A 110 17.89 25.79 -2.02
N PRO A 111 17.93 27.15 -2.02
CA PRO A 111 17.15 27.95 -1.11
C PRO A 111 15.66 27.63 -1.14
N LEU A 112 15.14 27.29 -2.33
CA LEU A 112 13.77 26.84 -2.57
C LEU A 112 13.45 25.49 -1.91
N ALA A 113 14.41 24.56 -1.87
CA ALA A 113 14.24 23.28 -1.17
C ALA A 113 14.21 23.49 0.36
N ARG A 114 14.98 24.43 0.88
CA ARG A 114 14.97 24.81 2.32
C ARG A 114 13.67 25.53 2.70
N ALA A 115 13.21 26.50 1.91
CA ALA A 115 11.94 27.19 2.13
C ALA A 115 10.73 26.25 2.02
N ARG A 116 10.84 25.19 1.22
CA ARG A 116 9.78 24.18 1.05
C ARG A 116 9.46 23.39 2.30
N GLY A 117 10.43 23.26 3.22
CA GLY A 117 10.35 22.28 4.29
C GLY A 117 9.80 22.82 5.61
N LYS A 118 10.05 24.09 5.95
CA LYS A 118 9.97 24.53 7.35
C LYS A 118 8.59 24.33 7.98
N ALA A 119 7.54 24.87 7.38
CA ALA A 119 6.20 24.75 7.97
C ALA A 119 5.65 23.32 7.97
N VAL A 120 5.97 22.51 6.96
CA VAL A 120 5.59 21.08 6.93
C VAL A 120 6.41 20.29 7.94
N VAL A 121 7.72 20.55 8.04
CA VAL A 121 8.61 19.92 9.01
C VAL A 121 8.14 20.19 10.45
N GLU A 122 7.78 21.42 10.78
CA GLU A 122 7.25 21.79 12.10
C GLU A 122 5.99 20.98 12.44
N VAL A 123 5.06 20.86 11.51
CA VAL A 123 3.85 20.05 11.68
C VAL A 123 4.17 18.57 11.89
N ILE A 124 5.15 18.01 11.16
CA ILE A 124 5.55 16.62 11.34
C ILE A 124 6.29 16.42 12.68
N ASP A 125 7.14 17.35 13.09
CA ASP A 125 7.82 17.30 14.39
C ASP A 125 6.82 17.33 15.56
N GLU A 126 5.71 18.08 15.45
CA GLU A 126 4.62 18.02 16.43
C GLU A 126 3.96 16.63 16.47
N VAL A 127 3.73 16.01 15.30
CA VAL A 127 3.17 14.64 15.24
C VAL A 127 4.11 13.65 15.89
N LEU A 128 5.41 13.71 15.58
CA LEU A 128 6.42 12.85 16.17
C LEU A 128 6.50 13.03 17.70
N SER A 129 6.42 14.27 18.18
CA SER A 129 6.38 14.58 19.61
C SER A 129 5.15 13.93 20.28
N ARG A 130 3.97 14.01 19.64
CA ARG A 130 2.75 13.36 20.13
C ARG A 130 2.85 11.83 20.12
N PHE A 131 3.43 11.24 19.07
CA PHE A 131 3.64 9.80 19.02
C PHE A 131 4.61 9.31 20.09
N ILE A 132 5.65 10.11 20.42
CA ILE A 132 6.58 9.82 21.54
C ILE A 132 5.84 9.89 22.88
N GLN A 133 5.08 10.96 23.13
CA GLN A 133 4.30 11.13 24.36
C GLN A 133 3.32 9.96 24.58
N LYS A 134 2.69 9.48 23.50
CA LYS A 134 1.78 8.32 23.51
C LYS A 134 2.51 6.98 23.53
N LYS A 135 3.83 6.97 23.62
CA LYS A 135 4.69 5.77 23.59
C LYS A 135 4.47 4.88 22.34
N GLN A 136 4.07 5.49 21.23
CA GLN A 136 3.87 4.79 19.96
C GLN A 136 5.17 4.63 19.18
N ILE A 137 6.09 5.56 19.36
CA ILE A 137 7.45 5.51 18.81
C ILE A 137 8.46 5.85 19.89
N ARG A 138 9.70 5.39 19.71
CA ARG A 138 10.88 5.79 20.46
C ARG A 138 11.76 6.65 19.60
N ARG A 139 12.41 7.66 20.22
CA ARG A 139 13.42 8.50 19.59
C ARG A 139 14.79 8.15 20.16
N HIS A 140 15.71 7.81 19.28
CA HIS A 140 17.12 7.57 19.60
C HIS A 140 17.97 8.67 18.98
N ARG A 141 18.93 9.19 19.70
CA ARG A 141 19.92 10.18 19.22
C ARG A 141 21.27 9.50 19.10
N PHE A 142 21.91 9.67 17.95
CA PHE A 142 23.25 9.16 17.65
C PHE A 142 24.04 10.33 17.06
N GLU A 143 24.94 10.91 17.85
CA GLU A 143 25.75 12.09 17.42
C GLU A 143 24.90 13.13 16.67
N ASP A 144 24.97 13.14 15.34
CA ASP A 144 24.27 14.08 14.46
C ASP A 144 22.92 13.54 13.94
N ASP A 145 22.59 12.27 14.19
CA ASP A 145 21.39 11.60 13.65
C ASP A 145 20.30 11.38 14.70
N VAL A 146 19.06 11.53 14.28
CA VAL A 146 17.88 11.16 15.06
C VAL A 146 17.14 10.02 14.34
N VAL A 147 16.94 8.91 15.06
CA VAL A 147 16.24 7.73 14.56
C VAL A 147 14.94 7.53 15.32
N TYR A 148 13.86 7.31 14.61
CA TYR A 148 12.55 6.95 15.16
C TYR A 148 12.25 5.48 14.94
N THR A 149 11.80 4.80 16.00
CA THR A 149 11.47 3.37 15.98
C THR A 149 10.05 3.16 16.47
N PRO A 150 9.14 2.58 15.67
CA PRO A 150 7.84 2.15 16.16
C PRO A 150 7.97 1.17 17.31
N VAL A 151 7.15 1.34 18.35
CA VAL A 151 7.09 0.41 19.48
C VAL A 151 6.26 -0.80 19.05
N PRO A 152 6.77 -2.04 19.16
CA PRO A 152 6.07 -3.23 18.65
C PRO A 152 4.62 -3.33 19.13
N ASP A 153 4.38 -3.23 20.43
CA ASP A 153 3.04 -3.36 21.02
C ASP A 153 2.10 -2.18 20.67
N ALA A 154 2.64 -1.08 20.20
CA ALA A 154 1.87 0.10 19.81
C ALA A 154 1.74 0.27 18.28
N ARG A 155 2.31 -0.64 17.47
CA ARG A 155 2.22 -0.57 15.99
C ARG A 155 0.78 -0.50 15.50
N ILE A 156 -0.14 -1.22 16.13
CA ILE A 156 -1.57 -1.20 15.79
C ILE A 156 -2.17 0.21 15.85
N ASN A 157 -1.71 1.05 16.76
CA ASN A 157 -2.18 2.44 16.85
C ASN A 157 -1.70 3.28 15.67
N LEU A 158 -0.47 3.03 15.17
CA LEU A 158 0.03 3.66 13.96
C LEU A 158 -0.69 3.12 12.71
N ASP A 159 -1.00 1.82 12.69
CA ASP A 159 -1.72 1.17 11.61
C ASP A 159 -3.13 1.77 11.42
N ILE A 160 -3.82 2.12 12.51
CA ILE A 160 -5.09 2.84 12.45
C ILE A 160 -4.95 4.18 11.71
N TYR A 161 -3.91 4.97 12.01
CA TYR A 161 -3.66 6.23 11.29
C TYR A 161 -3.33 5.99 9.82
N LYS A 162 -2.46 5.03 9.51
CA LYS A 162 -2.08 4.65 8.14
C LYS A 162 -3.31 4.24 7.33
N ASN A 163 -4.18 3.40 7.90
CA ASN A 163 -5.32 2.81 7.21
C ASN A 163 -6.38 3.86 6.83
N ASN A 164 -6.41 5.03 7.48
CA ASN A 164 -7.27 6.13 7.07
C ASN A 164 -6.96 6.66 5.66
N ILE A 165 -5.74 6.50 5.16
CA ILE A 165 -5.32 7.04 3.86
C ILE A 165 -4.75 5.98 2.90
N VAL A 166 -4.59 4.74 3.34
CA VAL A 166 -3.94 3.69 2.54
C VAL A 166 -4.64 3.48 1.19
N HIS A 167 -5.97 3.57 1.16
CA HIS A 167 -6.79 3.42 -0.06
C HIS A 167 -6.42 4.42 -1.16
N LEU A 168 -5.85 5.57 -0.80
CA LEU A 168 -5.36 6.57 -1.77
C LEU A 168 -4.13 6.09 -2.55
N PHE A 169 -3.37 5.12 -2.02
CA PHE A 169 -2.08 4.67 -2.55
C PHE A 169 -2.11 3.24 -3.10
N VAL A 170 -3.26 2.57 -3.05
CA VAL A 170 -3.39 1.15 -3.43
C VAL A 170 -3.01 0.91 -4.89
N LYS A 171 -3.39 1.79 -5.80
CA LYS A 171 -3.10 1.62 -7.24
C LYS A 171 -1.61 1.73 -7.54
N GLU A 172 -0.95 2.69 -6.93
CA GLU A 172 0.50 2.87 -7.00
C GLU A 172 1.22 1.70 -6.35
N ALA A 173 0.68 1.19 -5.25
CA ALA A 173 1.25 0.05 -4.56
C ALA A 173 1.10 -1.25 -5.37
N ILE A 174 -0.06 -1.47 -6.02
CA ILE A 174 -0.28 -2.58 -6.94
C ILE A 174 0.70 -2.51 -8.12
N LEU A 175 0.81 -1.34 -8.75
CA LEU A 175 1.73 -1.15 -9.86
C LEU A 175 3.20 -1.38 -9.44
N ALA A 176 3.62 -0.80 -8.31
CA ALA A 176 4.97 -0.97 -7.80
C ALA A 176 5.27 -2.44 -7.45
N ALA A 177 4.31 -3.17 -6.86
CA ALA A 177 4.46 -4.59 -6.56
C ALA A 177 4.55 -5.43 -7.85
N ALA A 178 3.70 -5.16 -8.84
CA ALA A 178 3.72 -5.86 -10.12
C ALA A 178 5.04 -5.63 -10.87
N ILE A 179 5.55 -4.40 -10.90
CA ILE A 179 6.85 -4.10 -11.50
C ILE A 179 7.95 -4.87 -10.78
N ARG A 180 8.03 -4.75 -9.46
CA ARG A 180 9.06 -5.40 -8.66
C ARG A 180 9.10 -6.91 -8.86
N GLY A 181 7.92 -7.55 -8.87
CA GLY A 181 7.79 -9.00 -9.05
C GLY A 181 8.18 -9.51 -10.44
N ASN A 182 8.37 -8.60 -11.40
CA ASN A 182 8.70 -8.91 -12.80
C ASN A 182 9.98 -8.25 -13.31
N LEU A 183 10.77 -7.61 -12.43
CA LEU A 183 12.07 -7.05 -12.84
C LEU A 183 13.06 -8.18 -13.13
N GLU A 184 13.47 -8.29 -14.37
CA GLU A 184 14.54 -9.16 -14.85
C GLU A 184 15.66 -8.29 -15.42
N GLN A 185 16.86 -8.39 -14.88
CA GLN A 185 18.02 -7.57 -15.28
C GLN A 185 17.76 -6.05 -15.32
N GLY A 186 16.88 -5.57 -14.41
CA GLY A 186 16.52 -4.15 -14.28
C GLY A 186 15.36 -3.67 -15.16
N PHE A 187 14.77 -4.56 -15.96
CA PHE A 187 13.63 -4.26 -16.83
C PHE A 187 12.44 -5.19 -16.53
N ALA A 188 11.24 -4.71 -16.81
CA ALA A 188 10.02 -5.51 -16.74
C ALA A 188 9.20 -5.28 -18.03
N ASP A 189 8.68 -6.35 -18.59
CA ASP A 189 7.75 -6.31 -19.72
C ASP A 189 6.42 -5.68 -19.28
N LEU A 190 5.93 -4.68 -20.01
CA LEU A 190 4.73 -3.93 -19.65
C LEU A 190 3.46 -4.80 -19.63
N ASP A 191 3.35 -5.74 -20.57
CA ASP A 191 2.16 -6.61 -20.65
C ASP A 191 2.12 -7.56 -19.45
N ARG A 192 3.26 -8.14 -19.07
CA ARG A 192 3.39 -8.93 -17.84
C ARG A 192 3.04 -8.11 -16.60
N VAL A 193 3.56 -6.89 -16.50
CA VAL A 193 3.24 -6.00 -15.36
C VAL A 193 1.75 -5.70 -15.31
N ARG A 194 1.09 -5.52 -16.46
CA ARG A 194 -0.36 -5.31 -16.53
C ARG A 194 -1.14 -6.54 -16.03
N GLU A 195 -0.75 -7.73 -16.46
CA GLU A 195 -1.36 -8.99 -16.01
C GLU A 195 -1.22 -9.19 -14.51
N GLU A 196 -0.01 -8.94 -13.97
CA GLU A 196 0.26 -9.09 -12.54
C GLU A 196 -0.44 -7.99 -11.71
N ALA A 197 -0.55 -6.76 -12.21
CA ALA A 197 -1.32 -5.71 -11.56
C ALA A 197 -2.83 -6.05 -11.54
N SER A 198 -3.35 -6.65 -12.63
CA SER A 198 -4.74 -7.13 -12.68
C SER A 198 -4.98 -8.26 -11.68
N PHE A 199 -4.06 -9.21 -11.57
CA PHE A 199 -4.12 -10.27 -10.57
C PHE A 199 -4.10 -9.72 -9.14
N LEU A 200 -3.18 -8.80 -8.83
CA LEU A 200 -3.11 -8.16 -7.50
C LEU A 200 -4.39 -7.37 -7.19
N SER A 201 -4.96 -6.70 -8.17
CA SER A 201 -6.24 -5.99 -8.01
C SER A 201 -7.39 -6.95 -7.71
N ASP A 202 -7.42 -8.12 -8.36
CA ASP A 202 -8.47 -9.12 -8.13
C ASP A 202 -8.32 -9.81 -6.77
N ILE A 203 -7.13 -10.26 -6.40
CA ILE A 203 -6.93 -10.93 -5.11
C ILE A 203 -7.21 -10.01 -3.91
N LEU A 204 -6.97 -8.71 -4.06
CA LEU A 204 -7.21 -7.70 -3.02
C LEU A 204 -8.59 -7.02 -3.12
N LYS A 205 -9.50 -7.51 -3.95
CA LYS A 205 -10.83 -6.89 -4.18
C LYS A 205 -11.74 -6.83 -2.94
N TYR A 206 -11.47 -7.63 -1.94
CA TYR A 206 -12.19 -7.59 -0.66
C TYR A 206 -11.57 -6.63 0.36
N GLU A 207 -10.36 -6.15 0.10
CA GLU A 207 -9.66 -5.20 0.98
C GLU A 207 -9.96 -3.76 0.61
N PHE A 208 -10.04 -3.48 -0.69
CA PHE A 208 -10.10 -2.12 -1.19
C PHE A 208 -11.30 -1.90 -2.12
N VAL A 209 -11.90 -0.73 -1.98
CA VAL A 209 -12.97 -0.28 -2.86
C VAL A 209 -12.34 0.51 -4.01
N TYR A 210 -12.38 -0.06 -5.20
CA TYR A 210 -11.92 0.62 -6.42
C TYR A 210 -13.01 1.56 -6.97
N ASN A 211 -12.58 2.58 -7.73
CA ASN A 211 -13.54 3.52 -8.34
C ASN A 211 -14.41 2.78 -9.38
N PRO A 212 -15.73 2.65 -9.14
CA PRO A 212 -16.60 1.89 -10.05
C PRO A 212 -16.84 2.58 -11.40
N LYS A 213 -16.42 3.82 -11.55
CA LYS A 213 -16.58 4.60 -12.79
C LYS A 213 -15.43 4.40 -13.78
N LEU A 214 -14.35 3.75 -13.34
CA LEU A 214 -13.15 3.54 -14.14
C LEU A 214 -12.89 2.04 -14.26
N SER A 215 -12.60 1.58 -15.48
CA SER A 215 -12.11 0.23 -15.73
C SER A 215 -10.72 0.04 -15.09
N PHE A 216 -10.29 -1.22 -14.92
CA PHE A 216 -8.93 -1.53 -14.51
C PHE A 216 -7.91 -0.88 -15.44
N GLU A 217 -8.10 -0.99 -16.75
CA GLU A 217 -7.17 -0.45 -17.74
C GLU A 217 -7.02 1.06 -17.63
N GLU A 218 -8.12 1.80 -17.50
CA GLU A 218 -8.05 3.26 -17.30
C GLU A 218 -7.29 3.63 -16.02
N GLN A 219 -7.47 2.86 -14.95
CA GLN A 219 -6.78 3.09 -13.69
C GLN A 219 -5.28 2.76 -13.82
N PHE A 220 -4.95 1.66 -14.48
CA PHE A 220 -3.58 1.24 -14.76
C PHE A 220 -2.83 2.30 -15.58
N GLN A 221 -3.39 2.74 -16.70
CA GLN A 221 -2.79 3.75 -17.57
C GLN A 221 -2.58 5.08 -16.85
N ARG A 222 -3.54 5.54 -16.06
CA ARG A 222 -3.40 6.77 -15.26
C ARG A 222 -2.28 6.65 -14.23
N THR A 223 -2.15 5.49 -13.59
CA THR A 223 -1.10 5.27 -12.59
C THR A 223 0.28 5.20 -13.24
N MET A 224 0.38 4.54 -14.40
CA MET A 224 1.59 4.51 -15.22
C MET A 224 2.02 5.93 -15.63
N ALA A 225 1.09 6.73 -16.14
CA ALA A 225 1.37 8.12 -16.53
C ALA A 225 1.92 8.94 -15.34
N ILE A 226 1.29 8.84 -14.16
CA ILE A 226 1.77 9.51 -12.95
C ILE A 226 3.20 9.08 -12.60
N PHE A 227 3.53 7.80 -12.70
CA PHE A 227 4.86 7.30 -12.37
C PHE A 227 5.91 7.78 -13.36
N ILE A 228 5.60 7.79 -14.66
CA ILE A 228 6.49 8.29 -15.70
C ILE A 228 6.70 9.80 -15.56
N GLU A 229 5.61 10.58 -15.41
CA GLU A 229 5.66 12.03 -15.21
C GLU A 229 6.42 12.45 -13.93
N SER A 230 6.40 11.57 -12.91
CA SER A 230 7.14 11.79 -11.66
C SER A 230 8.59 11.32 -11.72
N GLY A 231 9.05 10.77 -12.84
CA GLY A 231 10.39 10.20 -12.99
C GLY A 231 10.62 8.94 -12.14
N LEU A 232 9.55 8.24 -11.75
CA LEU A 232 9.63 6.98 -11.02
C LEU A 232 9.83 5.79 -11.95
N LEU A 233 9.43 5.93 -13.20
CA LEU A 233 9.59 4.92 -14.26
C LEU A 233 10.11 5.54 -15.54
N GLU A 234 10.86 4.74 -16.27
CA GLU A 234 11.23 4.97 -17.66
C GLU A 234 10.69 3.85 -18.53
N ALA A 235 10.20 4.20 -19.73
CA ALA A 235 9.71 3.25 -20.71
C ALA A 235 10.56 3.31 -21.97
N ARG A 236 10.89 2.13 -22.54
CA ARG A 236 11.61 2.01 -23.82
C ARG A 236 11.02 0.85 -24.62
N LEU A 237 11.24 0.86 -25.93
CA LEU A 237 10.97 -0.31 -26.77
C LEU A 237 12.23 -1.19 -26.80
N ASP A 238 12.04 -2.50 -26.71
CA ASP A 238 13.09 -3.48 -26.99
C ASP A 238 13.24 -3.76 -28.50
N GLU A 239 14.14 -4.67 -28.86
CA GLU A 239 14.42 -5.03 -30.26
C GLU A 239 13.21 -5.67 -30.96
N ASP A 240 12.32 -6.30 -30.20
CA ASP A 240 11.08 -6.93 -30.69
C ASP A 240 9.90 -5.94 -30.74
N GLY A 241 10.10 -4.67 -30.37
CA GLY A 241 9.05 -3.64 -30.32
C GLY A 241 8.14 -3.73 -29.09
N ARG A 242 8.50 -4.52 -28.07
CA ARG A 242 7.74 -4.60 -26.80
C ARG A 242 8.15 -3.47 -25.87
N THR A 243 7.18 -2.98 -25.11
CA THR A 243 7.46 -1.93 -24.12
C THR A 243 8.09 -2.53 -22.87
N GLN A 244 9.33 -2.15 -22.59
CA GLN A 244 10.05 -2.45 -21.37
C GLN A 244 10.03 -1.24 -20.45
N ILE A 245 9.81 -1.48 -19.17
CA ILE A 245 9.86 -0.45 -18.13
C ILE A 245 10.99 -0.72 -17.16
N SER A 246 11.60 0.34 -16.66
CA SER A 246 12.66 0.28 -15.66
C SER A 246 12.43 1.32 -14.57
N VAL A 247 13.04 1.08 -13.42
CA VAL A 247 13.03 2.00 -12.28
C VAL A 247 14.39 2.70 -12.23
N PRO A 248 14.46 4.03 -12.43
CA PRO A 248 15.71 4.77 -12.24
C PRO A 248 16.29 4.57 -10.84
N VAL A 249 17.61 4.52 -10.71
CA VAL A 249 18.28 4.32 -9.41
C VAL A 249 17.80 5.34 -8.37
N ALA A 250 17.64 6.61 -8.77
CA ALA A 250 17.16 7.69 -7.91
C ALA A 250 15.70 7.47 -7.40
N ALA A 251 14.93 6.63 -8.09
CA ALA A 251 13.53 6.34 -7.75
C ALA A 251 13.35 5.09 -6.89
N HIS A 252 14.40 4.26 -6.69
CA HIS A 252 14.28 2.97 -6.00
C HIS A 252 13.67 3.09 -4.59
N GLU A 253 14.15 4.03 -3.78
CA GLU A 253 13.64 4.24 -2.42
C GLU A 253 12.17 4.68 -2.42
N THR A 254 11.79 5.52 -3.38
CA THR A 254 10.42 6.01 -3.55
C THR A 254 9.48 4.89 -4.01
N MET A 255 9.92 4.08 -4.97
CA MET A 255 9.19 2.89 -5.42
C MET A 255 9.00 1.89 -4.28
N LEU A 256 9.99 1.76 -3.40
CA LEU A 256 9.89 0.91 -2.22
C LEU A 256 8.81 1.41 -1.25
N VAL A 257 8.63 2.74 -1.09
CA VAL A 257 7.52 3.28 -0.28
C VAL A 257 6.17 2.84 -0.85
N CYS A 258 5.96 2.97 -2.17
CA CYS A 258 4.73 2.53 -2.82
C CYS A 258 4.50 1.03 -2.62
N HIS A 259 5.50 0.22 -2.94
CA HIS A 259 5.45 -1.23 -2.85
C HIS A 259 5.04 -1.71 -1.45
N ARG A 260 5.69 -1.18 -0.41
CA ARG A 260 5.47 -1.62 0.98
C ARG A 260 4.10 -1.23 1.57
N VAL A 261 3.34 -0.41 0.89
CA VAL A 261 1.94 -0.14 1.28
C VAL A 261 1.11 -1.42 1.35
N LEU A 262 1.28 -2.35 0.40
CA LEU A 262 0.50 -3.61 0.33
C LEU A 262 1.13 -4.77 1.10
N GLU A 263 2.36 -4.65 1.54
CA GLU A 263 3.12 -5.77 2.12
C GLU A 263 2.38 -6.49 3.26
N PRO A 264 1.68 -5.80 4.21
CA PRO A 264 0.94 -6.50 5.26
C PRO A 264 -0.14 -7.45 4.74
N TRP A 265 -0.83 -7.08 3.65
CA TRP A 265 -1.85 -7.93 3.03
C TRP A 265 -1.23 -9.07 2.24
N LEU A 266 -0.17 -8.81 1.49
CA LEU A 266 0.53 -9.82 0.70
C LEU A 266 1.17 -10.89 1.58
N GLU A 267 1.86 -10.49 2.66
CA GLU A 267 2.41 -11.42 3.65
C GLU A 267 1.30 -12.23 4.36
N GLY A 268 0.21 -11.56 4.77
CA GLY A 268 -0.91 -12.22 5.43
C GLY A 268 -1.62 -13.25 4.53
N TYR A 269 -1.84 -12.90 3.27
CA TYR A 269 -2.44 -13.79 2.28
C TYR A 269 -1.54 -14.98 1.98
N TRP A 270 -0.24 -14.71 1.78
CA TRP A 270 0.75 -15.78 1.62
C TRP A 270 0.79 -16.72 2.82
N MET A 271 0.77 -16.20 4.04
CA MET A 271 0.74 -17.00 5.27
C MET A 271 -0.51 -17.87 5.37
N LEU A 272 -1.68 -17.35 4.98
CA LEU A 272 -2.91 -18.13 5.00
C LEU A 272 -2.87 -19.22 3.95
N ILE A 273 -2.47 -18.93 2.71
CA ILE A 273 -2.44 -19.89 1.61
C ILE A 273 -1.44 -21.00 1.90
N THR A 274 -0.23 -20.70 2.37
CA THR A 274 0.75 -21.70 2.74
C THR A 274 0.30 -22.56 3.93
N THR A 275 -0.47 -21.98 4.88
CA THR A 275 -1.03 -22.73 6.00
C THR A 275 -2.15 -23.66 5.53
N VAL A 276 -2.99 -23.23 4.58
CA VAL A 276 -4.03 -24.07 3.95
C VAL A 276 -3.38 -25.23 3.22
N ASP A 277 -2.41 -24.95 2.36
CA ASP A 277 -1.68 -25.94 1.57
C ASP A 277 -1.03 -27.02 2.44
N ALA A 278 -0.37 -26.62 3.53
CA ALA A 278 0.32 -27.55 4.43
C ALA A 278 -0.57 -28.32 5.42
N HIS A 279 -1.75 -27.78 5.78
CA HIS A 279 -2.47 -28.26 6.98
C HIS A 279 -3.98 -28.48 6.81
N LEU A 280 -4.58 -28.20 5.65
CA LEU A 280 -6.03 -28.35 5.48
C LEU A 280 -6.41 -29.77 4.98
N SER A 281 -5.79 -30.80 5.53
CA SER A 281 -6.19 -32.21 5.29
C SER A 281 -7.48 -32.59 6.01
N VAL A 282 -7.89 -31.84 7.05
CA VAL A 282 -9.10 -32.05 7.82
C VAL A 282 -9.94 -30.77 7.83
N PRO A 283 -11.28 -30.87 7.63
CA PRO A 283 -12.17 -29.71 7.70
C PRO A 283 -12.01 -28.95 9.02
N THR A 284 -11.87 -27.62 8.93
CA THR A 284 -11.68 -26.74 10.09
C THR A 284 -12.59 -25.53 10.00
N THR A 285 -12.93 -24.91 11.15
CA THR A 285 -13.70 -23.67 11.11
C THR A 285 -12.83 -22.49 10.63
N GLU A 286 -13.48 -21.49 9.98
CA GLU A 286 -12.78 -20.25 9.58
C GLU A 286 -12.08 -19.58 10.77
N LYS A 287 -12.73 -19.60 11.94
CA LYS A 287 -12.20 -19.03 13.18
C LYS A 287 -10.90 -19.73 13.62
N ASP A 288 -10.87 -21.06 13.54
CA ASP A 288 -9.71 -21.84 14.00
C ASP A 288 -8.57 -21.76 12.98
N LEU A 289 -8.89 -21.74 11.67
CA LEU A 289 -7.89 -21.48 10.63
C LEU A 289 -7.23 -20.12 10.84
N VAL A 290 -8.03 -19.05 10.97
CA VAL A 290 -7.50 -17.69 11.19
C VAL A 290 -6.64 -17.63 12.44
N LYS A 291 -7.06 -18.21 13.56
CA LYS A 291 -6.25 -18.26 14.80
C LYS A 291 -4.94 -19.04 14.61
N ARG A 292 -4.94 -20.12 13.83
CA ARG A 292 -3.74 -20.87 13.50
C ARG A 292 -2.76 -20.03 12.70
N VAL A 293 -3.27 -19.38 11.64
CA VAL A 293 -2.46 -18.47 10.79
C VAL A 293 -1.87 -17.34 11.65
N GLN A 294 -2.66 -16.71 12.51
CA GLN A 294 -2.20 -15.62 13.38
C GLN A 294 -1.01 -16.05 14.25
N ARG A 295 -1.09 -17.24 14.89
CA ARG A 295 0.01 -17.77 15.73
C ARG A 295 1.28 -18.06 14.91
N ILE A 296 1.13 -18.61 13.70
CA ILE A 296 2.27 -18.89 12.83
C ILE A 296 2.89 -17.57 12.34
N THR A 297 2.06 -16.60 11.94
CA THR A 297 2.49 -15.27 11.48
C THR A 297 3.26 -14.52 12.57
N GLU A 298 2.74 -14.52 13.80
CA GLU A 298 3.40 -13.87 14.93
C GLU A 298 4.79 -14.48 15.19
N ARG A 299 4.88 -15.81 15.21
CA ARG A 299 6.17 -16.50 15.38
C ARG A 299 7.16 -16.16 14.28
N ARG A 300 6.73 -16.21 13.00
CA ARG A 300 7.59 -15.87 11.87
C ARG A 300 8.02 -14.40 11.84
N TYR A 301 7.15 -13.51 12.30
CA TYR A 301 7.52 -12.11 12.48
C TYR A 301 8.60 -11.93 13.56
N GLN A 302 8.50 -12.66 14.68
CA GLN A 302 9.50 -12.63 15.75
C GLN A 302 10.84 -13.24 15.29
N GLU A 303 10.81 -14.29 14.48
CA GLU A 303 11.97 -14.93 13.85
C GLU A 303 12.63 -14.04 12.76
N GLY A 304 11.93 -13.04 12.26
CA GLY A 304 12.42 -12.12 11.21
C GLY A 304 12.12 -12.57 9.79
N ASP A 305 11.33 -13.63 9.62
CA ASP A 305 10.91 -14.16 8.31
C ASP A 305 9.83 -13.29 7.64
N LEU A 306 9.12 -12.52 8.44
CA LEU A 306 8.12 -11.54 7.99
C LEU A 306 8.52 -10.13 8.44
N THR A 307 8.11 -9.15 7.67
CA THR A 307 8.44 -7.74 7.92
C THR A 307 7.30 -6.98 8.59
N CYS A 308 6.06 -7.47 8.44
CA CYS A 308 4.85 -6.80 8.90
C CYS A 308 4.16 -7.57 10.03
N ALA A 309 4.15 -7.01 11.24
CA ALA A 309 3.36 -7.57 12.36
C ALA A 309 1.86 -7.61 12.01
N GLU A 310 1.40 -6.67 11.19
CA GLU A 310 0.01 -6.50 10.76
C GLU A 310 -0.48 -7.63 9.82
N ALA A 311 0.43 -8.43 9.26
CA ALA A 311 0.10 -9.58 8.40
C ALA A 311 -0.81 -10.62 9.09
N GLY A 312 -0.79 -10.70 10.44
CA GLY A 312 -1.68 -11.53 11.24
C GLY A 312 -3.07 -10.93 11.50
N SER A 313 -3.44 -9.81 10.90
CA SER A 313 -4.74 -9.15 11.14
C SER A 313 -5.91 -10.02 10.69
N SER A 314 -6.92 -10.17 11.55
CA SER A 314 -8.03 -11.11 11.34
C SER A 314 -8.93 -10.77 10.15
N VAL A 315 -9.12 -9.48 9.85
CA VAL A 315 -10.00 -9.04 8.76
C VAL A 315 -9.39 -9.39 7.40
N PRO A 316 -8.14 -9.02 7.07
CA PRO A 316 -7.50 -9.47 5.84
C PRO A 316 -7.47 -10.99 5.67
N LEU A 317 -7.16 -11.74 6.72
CA LEU A 317 -7.17 -13.21 6.65
C LEU A 317 -8.55 -13.77 6.28
N LYS A 318 -9.65 -13.23 6.83
CA LYS A 318 -11.02 -13.63 6.44
C LYS A 318 -11.36 -13.23 5.00
N ASN A 319 -10.87 -12.07 4.56
CA ASN A 319 -11.05 -11.63 3.17
C ASN A 319 -10.31 -12.57 2.20
N CYS A 320 -9.12 -13.02 2.56
CA CYS A 320 -8.38 -14.04 1.81
C CYS A 320 -9.16 -15.36 1.74
N VAL A 321 -9.73 -15.83 2.87
CA VAL A 321 -10.62 -17.02 2.86
C VAL A 321 -11.79 -16.82 1.90
N SER A 322 -12.40 -15.64 1.89
CA SER A 322 -13.51 -15.33 0.99
C SER A 322 -13.08 -15.38 -0.48
N TYR A 323 -11.90 -14.88 -0.80
CA TYR A 323 -11.31 -14.98 -2.14
C TYR A 323 -11.06 -16.45 -2.55
N LEU A 324 -10.47 -17.25 -1.66
CA LEU A 324 -10.20 -18.66 -1.94
C LEU A 324 -11.48 -19.48 -2.14
N VAL A 325 -12.56 -19.13 -1.41
CA VAL A 325 -13.88 -19.76 -1.59
C VAL A 325 -14.52 -19.35 -2.92
N GLU A 326 -14.45 -18.07 -3.29
CA GLU A 326 -14.99 -17.60 -4.56
C GLU A 326 -14.25 -18.22 -5.75
N THR A 327 -12.94 -18.38 -5.66
CA THR A 327 -12.10 -19.00 -6.69
C THR A 327 -12.14 -20.54 -6.67
N LYS A 328 -12.95 -21.14 -5.79
CA LYS A 328 -13.11 -22.60 -5.62
C LYS A 328 -11.82 -23.32 -5.18
N LEU A 329 -10.84 -22.61 -4.63
CA LEU A 329 -9.67 -23.21 -3.98
C LEU A 329 -10.02 -23.72 -2.58
N LEU A 330 -10.98 -23.08 -1.91
CA LEU A 330 -11.63 -23.57 -0.70
C LEU A 330 -13.13 -23.74 -0.95
N GLN A 331 -13.77 -24.56 -0.12
CA GLN A 331 -15.23 -24.66 -0.05
C GLN A 331 -15.73 -24.62 1.38
N ARG A 332 -16.94 -24.10 1.56
CA ARG A 332 -17.65 -24.08 2.84
C ARG A 332 -18.62 -25.23 2.89
N GLN A 333 -18.57 -26.03 3.94
CA GLN A 333 -19.44 -27.20 4.16
C GLN A 333 -20.20 -27.04 5.49
N GLY A 334 -21.40 -27.64 5.58
CA GLY A 334 -22.22 -27.59 6.79
C GLY A 334 -23.22 -26.44 6.84
N SER A 335 -23.96 -26.36 7.93
CA SER A 335 -24.92 -25.30 8.20
C SER A 335 -24.23 -24.01 8.66
N ARG A 336 -24.95 -22.89 8.62
CA ARG A 336 -24.39 -21.58 9.03
C ARG A 336 -23.82 -21.57 10.46
N ARG A 337 -24.26 -22.48 11.35
CA ARG A 337 -23.76 -22.57 12.74
C ARG A 337 -22.50 -23.44 12.87
N ASP A 338 -22.41 -24.49 12.03
CA ASP A 338 -21.33 -25.49 12.08
C ASP A 338 -20.55 -25.52 10.77
N GLN A 339 -20.30 -24.35 10.20
CA GLN A 339 -19.65 -24.20 8.91
C GLN A 339 -18.16 -24.49 9.04
N THR A 340 -17.67 -25.43 8.24
CA THR A 340 -16.23 -25.76 8.11
C THR A 340 -15.72 -25.40 6.73
N LEU A 341 -14.43 -25.23 6.62
CA LEU A 341 -13.65 -25.08 5.39
C LEU A 341 -12.96 -26.39 5.06
N SER A 342 -12.97 -26.77 3.81
CA SER A 342 -12.18 -27.84 3.22
C SER A 342 -11.61 -27.39 1.89
N LEU A 343 -10.71 -28.20 1.31
CA LEU A 343 -10.22 -27.94 -0.04
C LEU A 343 -11.39 -27.88 -1.01
N GLY A 344 -11.38 -26.89 -1.90
CA GLY A 344 -12.39 -26.70 -2.93
C GLY A 344 -12.12 -27.60 -4.15
N GLU A 345 -13.05 -27.57 -5.10
CA GLU A 345 -13.01 -28.36 -6.31
C GLU A 345 -11.66 -28.20 -7.07
N ARG A 346 -11.22 -26.96 -7.29
CA ARG A 346 -9.98 -26.67 -8.01
C ARG A 346 -8.72 -27.19 -7.30
N SER A 347 -8.64 -27.09 -5.98
CA SER A 347 -7.50 -27.60 -5.23
C SER A 347 -7.54 -29.10 -5.03
N ALA A 348 -8.75 -29.72 -5.12
CA ALA A 348 -8.91 -31.17 -5.11
C ALA A 348 -8.48 -31.80 -6.45
N ASP A 349 -8.83 -31.12 -7.56
CA ASP A 349 -8.46 -31.55 -8.92
C ASP A 349 -6.97 -31.34 -9.21
N ASP A 350 -6.40 -30.26 -8.68
CA ASP A 350 -5.00 -29.89 -8.87
C ASP A 350 -4.41 -29.28 -7.59
N PRO A 351 -3.79 -30.09 -6.75
CA PRO A 351 -3.17 -29.61 -5.49
C PRO A 351 -2.07 -28.57 -5.67
N ALA A 352 -1.43 -28.50 -6.86
CA ALA A 352 -0.36 -27.54 -7.11
C ALA A 352 -0.85 -26.09 -7.12
N GLN A 353 -2.14 -25.84 -7.36
CA GLN A 353 -2.67 -24.47 -7.48
C GLN A 353 -2.48 -23.61 -6.24
N LEU A 354 -2.56 -24.15 -5.03
CA LEU A 354 -2.29 -23.41 -3.78
C LEU A 354 -0.81 -23.07 -3.67
N THR A 355 0.06 -24.05 -3.95
CA THR A 355 1.52 -23.84 -3.95
C THR A 355 1.92 -22.79 -4.98
N GLU A 356 1.39 -22.85 -6.21
CA GLU A 356 1.64 -21.86 -7.28
C GLU A 356 1.17 -20.47 -6.90
N LEU A 357 -0.04 -20.37 -6.31
CA LEU A 357 -0.57 -19.09 -5.83
C LEU A 357 0.31 -18.51 -4.71
N ALA A 358 0.75 -19.33 -3.77
CA ALA A 358 1.68 -18.93 -2.72
C ALA A 358 3.03 -18.45 -3.30
N GLN A 359 3.60 -19.19 -4.25
CA GLN A 359 4.84 -18.81 -4.94
C GLN A 359 4.68 -17.51 -5.74
N ARG A 360 3.53 -17.32 -6.41
CA ARG A 360 3.23 -16.08 -7.12
C ARG A 360 3.18 -14.90 -6.18
N LEU A 361 2.48 -15.01 -5.03
CA LEU A 361 2.43 -13.96 -4.02
C LEU A 361 3.79 -13.64 -3.43
N ARG A 362 4.64 -14.66 -3.24
CA ARG A 362 5.99 -14.49 -2.68
C ARG A 362 6.87 -13.53 -3.48
N ARG A 363 6.65 -13.42 -4.79
CA ARG A 363 7.42 -12.52 -5.67
C ARG A 363 7.19 -11.03 -5.39
N TYR A 364 6.07 -10.69 -4.76
CA TYR A 364 5.65 -9.30 -4.57
C TYR A 364 6.07 -8.69 -3.24
N PHE A 365 6.65 -9.41 -2.32
CA PHE A 365 7.13 -8.83 -1.08
C PHE A 365 8.57 -9.21 -0.80
N CYS A 366 9.24 -8.32 -0.08
CA CYS A 366 10.65 -8.45 0.19
C CYS A 366 10.89 -9.39 1.37
N VAL A 367 11.78 -10.33 1.18
CA VAL A 367 12.46 -11.02 2.27
C VAL A 367 13.93 -10.66 2.21
#